data_de32b6ba284cabfd6cc3f7e3695a1b4f
#
_entry.id   de32b6ba284cabfd6cc3f7e3695a1b4f
#
_cell.length_a   1.000
_cell.length_b   1.000
_cell.length_c   1.000
_cell.angle_alpha   90.00
_cell.angle_beta   90.00
_cell.angle_gamma   90.00
#
_symmetry.space_group_name_H-M   'P 1'
#
loop_
_entity.id
_entity.type
_entity.pdbx_description
1 polymer ?
#
loop_
_entity_poly.entity_id
_entity_poly.type
_entity_poly.pdbx_seq_one_letter_code
_entity_poly.pdbx_strand_id
1 'polypeptide(L)'
;MTLALVLQILAAREGNVTERSRSKTVSARGNIVSRISDVPPGSQLPPEPELAAELGVSRSTLREALRSLEDEGLVRRTRGAGTFVAERPRMANNLDANFGVTDAIRSSGMVPGTVNATARIEAASADEAERLELQPGEDVVVLDRTRTADGRPVVLSRDIFPLRLARGDESIMERLDRVSIYEALEDDLGIIVHHGFATFQPTQADGHVASRLDVPRGTLLLYIRQVDYEASGRAVLSSHEHHLAEAFEFSVVRRGPGRRYS
;
A
#
# COMPACT_ATOMS: atom_id res chain seq x y z
N MET A 1 -55.74 15.84 -14.21
CA MET A 1 -54.38 15.42 -13.85
C MET A 1 -53.41 16.39 -14.51
N THR A 2 -52.77 17.23 -13.73
CA THR A 2 -51.97 18.38 -14.23
C THR A 2 -50.63 17.87 -14.77
N LEU A 3 -50.15 18.41 -15.87
CA LEU A 3 -48.86 18.07 -16.54
C LEU A 3 -47.70 18.05 -15.57
N ALA A 4 -47.72 18.89 -14.53
CA ALA A 4 -46.72 18.94 -13.45
C ALA A 4 -46.65 17.65 -12.62
N LEU A 5 -47.78 16.96 -12.37
CA LEU A 5 -47.81 15.72 -11.61
C LEU A 5 -47.25 14.55 -12.43
N VAL A 6 -47.45 14.56 -13.77
CA VAL A 6 -46.87 13.54 -14.67
C VAL A 6 -45.35 13.70 -14.77
N LEU A 7 -44.84 14.93 -14.82
CA LEU A 7 -43.39 15.21 -14.84
C LEU A 7 -42.73 14.86 -13.52
N GLN A 8 -43.38 15.08 -12.37
CA GLN A 8 -42.86 14.64 -11.06
C GLN A 8 -42.81 13.11 -10.93
N ILE A 9 -43.80 12.39 -11.44
CA ILE A 9 -43.81 10.91 -11.42
C ILE A 9 -42.75 10.33 -12.37
N LEU A 10 -42.49 10.96 -13.51
CA LEU A 10 -41.45 10.55 -14.44
C LEU A 10 -40.03 10.82 -13.87
N ALA A 11 -39.80 11.97 -13.27
CA ALA A 11 -38.55 12.30 -12.62
C ALA A 11 -38.23 11.40 -11.40
N ALA A 12 -39.24 11.03 -10.60
CA ALA A 12 -39.08 10.10 -9.49
C ALA A 12 -38.81 8.65 -9.98
N ARG A 13 -39.33 8.25 -11.14
CA ARG A 13 -39.04 6.95 -11.74
C ARG A 13 -37.63 6.88 -12.33
N GLU A 14 -37.13 7.94 -12.97
CA GLU A 14 -35.76 8.00 -13.50
C GLU A 14 -34.73 8.04 -12.37
N GLY A 15 -34.93 8.80 -11.29
CA GLY A 15 -34.05 8.82 -10.11
C GLY A 15 -33.95 7.45 -9.43
N ASN A 16 -35.07 6.75 -9.29
CA ASN A 16 -35.09 5.44 -8.63
C ASN A 16 -34.48 4.31 -9.50
N VAL A 17 -34.56 4.41 -10.83
CA VAL A 17 -33.92 3.47 -11.77
C VAL A 17 -32.40 3.66 -11.76
N THR A 18 -31.93 4.92 -11.72
CA THR A 18 -30.49 5.24 -11.72
C THR A 18 -29.81 4.82 -10.41
N GLU A 19 -30.49 5.00 -9.29
CA GLU A 19 -29.97 4.63 -7.96
C GLU A 19 -29.93 3.11 -7.77
N ARG A 20 -30.94 2.39 -8.21
CA ARG A 20 -30.95 0.92 -8.24
C ARG A 20 -29.90 0.33 -9.21
N SER A 21 -29.64 0.97 -10.34
CA SER A 21 -28.60 0.56 -11.27
C SER A 21 -27.21 0.75 -10.68
N ARG A 22 -26.95 1.89 -10.05
CA ARG A 22 -25.68 2.17 -9.34
C ARG A 22 -25.43 1.17 -8.21
N SER A 23 -26.44 0.86 -7.40
CA SER A 23 -26.30 -0.13 -6.32
C SER A 23 -25.95 -1.52 -6.84
N LYS A 24 -26.55 -1.95 -7.96
CA LYS A 24 -26.23 -3.25 -8.59
C LYS A 24 -24.84 -3.27 -9.22
N THR A 25 -24.39 -2.16 -9.81
CA THR A 25 -23.03 -2.04 -10.36
C THR A 25 -21.98 -2.10 -9.25
N VAL A 26 -22.20 -1.41 -8.12
CA VAL A 26 -21.32 -1.46 -6.94
C VAL A 26 -21.26 -2.87 -6.36
N SER A 27 -22.40 -3.57 -6.23
CA SER A 27 -22.43 -4.96 -5.77
C SER A 27 -21.74 -5.92 -6.73
N ALA A 28 -21.95 -5.79 -8.04
CA ALA A 28 -21.26 -6.58 -9.06
C ALA A 28 -19.75 -6.37 -9.02
N ARG A 29 -19.31 -5.10 -8.90
CA ARG A 29 -17.90 -4.76 -8.74
C ARG A 29 -17.27 -5.44 -7.52
N GLY A 30 -17.92 -5.34 -6.34
CA GLY A 30 -17.44 -5.98 -5.11
C GLY A 30 -17.28 -7.49 -5.26
N ASN A 31 -18.25 -8.16 -5.86
CA ASN A 31 -18.21 -9.60 -6.10
C ASN A 31 -17.09 -10.00 -7.08
N ILE A 32 -16.82 -9.18 -8.12
CA ILE A 32 -15.70 -9.41 -9.04
C ILE A 32 -14.37 -9.21 -8.31
N VAL A 33 -14.23 -8.17 -7.49
CA VAL A 33 -13.03 -7.91 -6.69
C VAL A 33 -12.71 -9.11 -5.78
N SER A 34 -13.70 -9.63 -5.04
CA SER A 34 -13.51 -10.84 -4.23
C SER A 34 -13.01 -12.02 -5.08
N ARG A 35 -13.64 -12.24 -6.25
CA ARG A 35 -13.26 -13.35 -7.13
C ARG A 35 -11.84 -13.22 -7.68
N ILE A 36 -11.42 -12.03 -8.11
CA ILE A 36 -10.06 -11.82 -8.64
C ILE A 36 -8.98 -11.87 -7.56
N SER A 37 -9.36 -11.72 -6.29
CA SER A 37 -8.43 -11.88 -5.17
C SER A 37 -7.99 -13.33 -4.98
N ASP A 38 -8.82 -14.29 -5.41
CA ASP A 38 -8.59 -15.73 -5.24
C ASP A 38 -7.91 -16.39 -6.45
N VAL A 39 -7.65 -15.63 -7.53
CA VAL A 39 -7.05 -16.18 -8.76
C VAL A 39 -5.74 -15.47 -9.11
N PRO A 40 -4.76 -16.18 -9.69
CA PRO A 40 -3.47 -15.59 -10.06
C PRO A 40 -3.62 -14.43 -11.06
N PRO A 41 -2.78 -13.39 -10.99
CA PRO A 41 -2.65 -12.39 -12.04
C PRO A 41 -2.43 -13.02 -13.42
N GLY A 42 -3.00 -12.44 -14.47
CA GLY A 42 -3.00 -13.01 -15.82
C GLY A 42 -4.09 -14.06 -16.09
N SER A 43 -4.80 -14.53 -15.05
CA SER A 43 -5.90 -15.48 -15.22
C SER A 43 -7.06 -14.88 -16.02
N GLN A 44 -7.66 -15.67 -16.91
CA GLN A 44 -8.84 -15.26 -17.65
C GLN A 44 -10.10 -15.38 -16.80
N LEU A 45 -10.92 -14.32 -16.75
CA LEU A 45 -12.24 -14.36 -16.15
C LEU A 45 -13.22 -15.11 -17.06
N PRO A 46 -14.29 -15.71 -16.51
CA PRO A 46 -15.35 -16.30 -17.31
C PRO A 46 -15.88 -15.32 -18.35
N PRO A 47 -16.39 -15.82 -19.50
CA PRO A 47 -17.03 -14.98 -20.51
C PRO A 47 -18.11 -14.08 -19.91
N GLU A 48 -18.23 -12.82 -20.40
CA GLU A 48 -19.21 -11.85 -19.86
C GLU A 48 -20.65 -12.42 -19.68
N PRO A 49 -21.18 -13.26 -20.62
CA PRO A 49 -22.51 -13.84 -20.42
C PRO A 49 -22.62 -14.78 -19.22
N GLU A 50 -21.58 -15.58 -18.99
CA GLU A 50 -21.52 -16.53 -17.86
C GLU A 50 -21.32 -15.76 -16.55
N LEU A 51 -20.38 -14.83 -16.51
CA LEU A 51 -20.12 -14.02 -15.33
C LEU A 51 -21.33 -13.16 -14.93
N ALA A 52 -22.08 -12.62 -15.91
CA ALA A 52 -23.32 -11.88 -15.65
C ALA A 52 -24.41 -12.77 -15.04
N ALA A 53 -24.54 -14.01 -15.54
CA ALA A 53 -25.49 -14.99 -15.01
C ALA A 53 -25.12 -15.44 -13.58
N GLU A 54 -23.84 -15.72 -13.32
CA GLU A 54 -23.34 -16.10 -12.00
C GLU A 54 -23.57 -14.99 -10.96
N LEU A 55 -23.36 -13.73 -11.33
CA LEU A 55 -23.53 -12.57 -10.45
C LEU A 55 -25.00 -12.08 -10.38
N GLY A 56 -25.91 -12.65 -11.16
CA GLY A 56 -27.31 -12.25 -11.20
C GLY A 56 -27.56 -10.81 -11.66
N VAL A 57 -26.70 -10.29 -12.55
CA VAL A 57 -26.78 -8.90 -13.07
C VAL A 57 -26.97 -8.87 -14.58
N SER A 58 -27.41 -7.71 -15.10
CA SER A 58 -27.50 -7.51 -16.55
C SER A 58 -26.11 -7.40 -17.18
N ARG A 59 -26.00 -7.74 -18.47
CA ARG A 59 -24.73 -7.57 -19.21
C ARG A 59 -24.24 -6.11 -19.23
N SER A 60 -25.16 -5.13 -19.25
CA SER A 60 -24.80 -3.71 -19.18
C SER A 60 -24.21 -3.35 -17.83
N THR A 61 -24.81 -3.82 -16.72
CA THR A 61 -24.30 -3.63 -15.35
C THR A 61 -22.92 -4.27 -15.18
N LEU A 62 -22.74 -5.50 -15.68
CA LEU A 62 -21.44 -6.18 -15.64
C LEU A 62 -20.38 -5.39 -16.41
N ARG A 63 -20.70 -4.91 -17.62
CA ARG A 63 -19.75 -4.14 -18.44
C ARG A 63 -19.33 -2.82 -17.80
N GLU A 64 -20.25 -2.16 -17.12
CA GLU A 64 -19.96 -0.94 -16.35
C GLU A 64 -19.03 -1.25 -15.17
N ALA A 65 -19.29 -2.34 -14.41
CA ALA A 65 -18.41 -2.79 -13.35
C ALA A 65 -17.02 -3.18 -13.87
N LEU A 66 -16.92 -3.94 -14.98
CA LEU A 66 -15.66 -4.31 -15.59
C LEU A 66 -14.88 -3.10 -16.15
N ARG A 67 -15.57 -2.07 -16.66
CA ARG A 67 -14.93 -0.82 -17.09
C ARG A 67 -14.30 -0.11 -15.89
N SER A 68 -15.04 0.04 -14.79
CA SER A 68 -14.50 0.63 -13.56
C SER A 68 -13.27 -0.13 -13.06
N LEU A 69 -13.30 -1.47 -13.07
CA LEU A 69 -12.16 -2.29 -12.67
C LEU A 69 -10.98 -2.21 -13.66
N GLU A 70 -11.22 -1.97 -14.96
CA GLU A 70 -10.20 -1.75 -15.95
C GLU A 70 -9.54 -0.37 -15.78
N ASP A 71 -10.34 0.68 -15.51
CA ASP A 71 -9.86 2.02 -15.18
C ASP A 71 -9.01 2.03 -13.89
N GLU A 72 -9.31 1.12 -12.96
CA GLU A 72 -8.55 0.89 -11.72
C GLU A 72 -7.34 -0.06 -11.89
N GLY A 73 -7.11 -0.57 -13.12
CA GLY A 73 -6.01 -1.50 -13.41
C GLY A 73 -6.16 -2.88 -12.74
N LEU A 74 -7.36 -3.28 -12.32
CA LEU A 74 -7.62 -4.57 -11.68
C LEU A 74 -7.90 -5.68 -12.70
N VAL A 75 -8.41 -5.33 -13.87
CA VAL A 75 -8.61 -6.24 -14.99
C VAL A 75 -8.10 -5.60 -16.28
N ARG A 76 -7.77 -6.44 -17.28
CA ARG A 76 -7.41 -6.04 -18.63
C ARG A 76 -8.36 -6.70 -19.61
N ARG A 77 -8.97 -5.92 -20.48
CA ARG A 77 -9.85 -6.42 -21.53
C ARG A 77 -9.11 -6.48 -22.85
N THR A 78 -9.11 -7.64 -23.48
CA THR A 78 -8.47 -7.84 -24.80
C THR A 78 -9.55 -8.23 -25.79
N ARG A 79 -9.69 -7.40 -26.83
CA ARG A 79 -10.72 -7.62 -27.86
C ARG A 79 -10.56 -9.00 -28.51
N GLY A 80 -11.62 -9.80 -28.46
CA GLY A 80 -11.65 -11.16 -29.00
C GLY A 80 -11.04 -12.23 -28.12
N ALA A 81 -10.27 -11.86 -27.09
CA ALA A 81 -9.63 -12.82 -26.16
C ALA A 81 -10.35 -12.90 -24.80
N GLY A 82 -11.04 -11.82 -24.37
CA GLY A 82 -11.77 -11.82 -23.11
C GLY A 82 -11.24 -10.81 -22.09
N THR A 83 -11.63 -11.00 -20.83
CA THR A 83 -11.19 -10.21 -19.67
C THR A 83 -10.24 -11.04 -18.83
N PHE A 84 -9.12 -10.46 -18.44
CA PHE A 84 -8.07 -11.07 -17.66
C PHE A 84 -7.87 -10.30 -16.36
N VAL A 85 -7.52 -10.98 -15.28
CA VAL A 85 -6.99 -10.33 -14.08
C VAL A 85 -5.71 -9.61 -14.49
N ALA A 86 -5.62 -8.32 -14.20
CA ALA A 86 -4.45 -7.56 -14.62
C ALA A 86 -3.19 -8.09 -13.92
N GLU A 87 -2.14 -8.26 -14.70
CA GLU A 87 -0.79 -8.39 -14.15
C GLU A 87 -0.42 -7.02 -13.62
N ARG A 88 -0.44 -6.88 -12.31
CA ARG A 88 -0.01 -5.61 -11.69
C ARG A 88 1.51 -5.52 -11.85
N PRO A 89 2.03 -4.44 -12.40
CA PRO A 89 3.46 -4.23 -12.34
C PRO A 89 3.85 -4.23 -10.86
N ARG A 90 4.78 -5.11 -10.50
CA ARG A 90 5.36 -5.08 -9.16
C ARG A 90 6.23 -3.84 -9.05
N MET A 91 6.16 -3.18 -7.92
CA MET A 91 7.05 -2.07 -7.62
C MET A 91 8.47 -2.62 -7.45
N ALA A 92 9.39 -2.16 -8.29
CA ALA A 92 10.80 -2.54 -8.18
C ALA A 92 11.38 -1.89 -6.91
N ASN A 93 11.93 -2.71 -6.01
CA ASN A 93 12.68 -2.26 -4.85
C ASN A 93 14.09 -2.85 -4.93
N ASN A 94 15.05 -1.99 -5.22
CA ASN A 94 16.46 -2.38 -5.28
C ASN A 94 17.06 -2.36 -3.88
N LEU A 95 17.43 -3.53 -3.38
CA LEU A 95 18.01 -3.70 -2.05
C LEU A 95 19.43 -3.13 -1.90
N ASP A 96 20.09 -2.79 -3.02
CA ASP A 96 21.40 -2.15 -3.01
C ASP A 96 21.33 -0.64 -2.66
N ALA A 97 20.11 -0.06 -2.67
CA ALA A 97 19.90 1.34 -2.42
C ALA A 97 18.66 1.56 -1.54
N ASN A 98 18.82 2.33 -0.48
CA ASN A 98 17.74 2.66 0.45
C ASN A 98 17.04 3.94 0.02
N PHE A 99 16.00 3.81 -0.80
CA PHE A 99 15.20 4.96 -1.27
C PHE A 99 13.91 5.17 -0.45
N GLY A 100 13.56 4.23 0.42
CA GLY A 100 12.29 4.23 1.14
C GLY A 100 11.08 3.87 0.27
N VAL A 101 9.94 3.66 0.94
CA VAL A 101 8.68 3.22 0.31
C VAL A 101 8.13 4.26 -0.67
N THR A 102 8.25 5.55 -0.33
CA THR A 102 7.73 6.65 -1.17
C THR A 102 8.37 6.64 -2.55
N ASP A 103 9.68 6.53 -2.62
CA ASP A 103 10.42 6.58 -3.89
C ASP A 103 10.30 5.26 -4.67
N ALA A 104 10.19 4.12 -3.98
CA ALA A 104 9.86 2.85 -4.64
C ALA A 104 8.51 2.91 -5.36
N ILE A 105 7.50 3.56 -4.76
CA ILE A 105 6.20 3.77 -5.39
C ILE A 105 6.30 4.75 -6.57
N ARG A 106 6.95 5.92 -6.37
CA ARG A 106 7.14 6.94 -7.43
C ARG A 106 7.90 6.42 -8.64
N SER A 107 9.00 5.69 -8.41
CA SER A 107 9.84 5.13 -9.49
C SER A 107 9.12 4.06 -10.30
N SER A 108 8.08 3.47 -9.74
CA SER A 108 7.18 2.53 -10.42
C SER A 108 6.05 3.21 -11.21
N GLY A 109 6.04 4.56 -11.26
CA GLY A 109 5.04 5.34 -11.98
C GLY A 109 3.70 5.48 -11.26
N MET A 110 3.63 5.08 -9.98
CA MET A 110 2.42 5.17 -9.16
C MET A 110 2.46 6.37 -8.21
N VAL A 111 1.30 6.81 -7.75
CA VAL A 111 1.15 7.91 -6.80
C VAL A 111 1.25 7.37 -5.36
N PRO A 112 2.29 7.77 -4.59
CA PRO A 112 2.39 7.40 -3.19
C PRO A 112 1.36 8.15 -2.35
N GLY A 113 0.80 7.46 -1.36
CA GLY A 113 -0.11 8.04 -0.39
C GLY A 113 0.07 7.42 0.99
N THR A 114 -0.63 7.99 1.96
CA THR A 114 -0.67 7.50 3.34
C THR A 114 -2.10 7.52 3.85
N VAL A 115 -2.50 6.47 4.54
CA VAL A 115 -3.76 6.39 5.28
C VAL A 115 -3.50 5.86 6.68
N ASN A 116 -4.41 6.18 7.61
CA ASN A 116 -4.33 5.71 9.00
C ASN A 116 -2.98 6.01 9.65
N ALA A 117 -2.43 7.21 9.43
CA ALA A 117 -1.21 7.66 10.09
C ALA A 117 -1.49 8.01 11.56
N THR A 118 -0.60 7.60 12.45
CA THR A 118 -0.59 8.02 13.85
C THR A 118 0.84 8.24 14.29
N ALA A 119 1.10 9.40 14.90
CA ALA A 119 2.37 9.71 15.52
C ALA A 119 2.17 9.90 17.02
N ARG A 120 3.09 9.36 17.84
CA ARG A 120 3.06 9.48 19.30
C ARG A 120 4.46 9.45 19.89
N ILE A 121 4.59 9.97 21.10
CA ILE A 121 5.82 9.90 21.89
C ILE A 121 5.61 8.84 22.98
N GLU A 122 6.57 7.94 23.14
CA GLU A 122 6.56 6.93 24.19
C GLU A 122 8.00 6.57 24.59
N ALA A 123 8.17 5.97 25.78
CA ALA A 123 9.47 5.45 26.18
C ALA A 123 9.89 4.29 25.29
N ALA A 124 11.14 4.28 24.85
CA ALA A 124 11.69 3.21 24.02
C ALA A 124 11.55 1.85 24.72
N SER A 125 11.08 0.84 24.00
CA SER A 125 11.17 -0.55 24.46
C SER A 125 12.64 -0.99 24.58
N ALA A 126 12.91 -2.09 25.27
CA ALA A 126 14.27 -2.61 25.39
C ALA A 126 14.90 -2.94 24.03
N ASP A 127 14.13 -3.52 23.09
CA ASP A 127 14.59 -3.84 21.73
C ASP A 127 14.90 -2.55 20.94
N GLU A 128 14.04 -1.53 21.04
CA GLU A 128 14.26 -0.25 20.34
C GLU A 128 15.43 0.54 20.96
N ALA A 129 15.57 0.50 22.28
CA ALA A 129 16.69 1.14 22.96
C ALA A 129 18.04 0.51 22.55
N GLU A 130 18.10 -0.82 22.43
CA GLU A 130 19.28 -1.52 21.93
C GLU A 130 19.57 -1.14 20.48
N ARG A 131 18.57 -1.15 19.61
CA ARG A 131 18.70 -0.88 18.16
C ARG A 131 19.10 0.55 17.84
N LEU A 132 18.58 1.51 18.60
CA LEU A 132 18.83 2.95 18.43
C LEU A 132 19.92 3.47 19.36
N GLU A 133 20.60 2.58 20.11
CA GLU A 133 21.68 2.92 21.06
C GLU A 133 21.24 3.99 22.06
N LEU A 134 20.00 3.80 22.62
CA LEU A 134 19.41 4.73 23.58
C LEU A 134 19.69 4.32 25.03
N GLN A 135 19.60 5.30 25.92
CA GLN A 135 19.56 5.02 27.35
C GLN A 135 18.18 4.40 27.73
N PRO A 136 18.15 3.52 28.74
CA PRO A 136 16.89 2.98 29.21
C PRO A 136 15.89 4.10 29.61
N GLY A 137 14.66 4.04 29.06
CA GLY A 137 13.61 5.02 29.33
C GLY A 137 13.71 6.31 28.51
N GLU A 138 14.63 6.42 27.56
CA GLU A 138 14.68 7.54 26.64
C GLU A 138 13.47 7.55 25.71
N ASP A 139 12.88 8.72 25.49
CA ASP A 139 11.68 8.86 24.68
C ASP A 139 11.99 8.78 23.17
N VAL A 140 11.06 8.14 22.46
CA VAL A 140 11.08 8.02 21.00
C VAL A 140 9.78 8.54 20.39
N VAL A 141 9.85 8.98 19.15
CA VAL A 141 8.69 9.21 18.30
C VAL A 141 8.40 7.90 17.59
N VAL A 142 7.16 7.43 17.68
CA VAL A 142 6.66 6.26 16.95
C VAL A 142 5.64 6.73 15.93
N LEU A 143 5.87 6.42 14.67
CA LEU A 143 5.03 6.75 13.54
C LEU A 143 4.51 5.48 12.86
N ASP A 144 3.23 5.19 13.06
CA ASP A 144 2.55 4.07 12.40
C ASP A 144 1.78 4.57 11.17
N ARG A 145 2.02 3.98 9.99
CA ARG A 145 1.38 4.40 8.73
C ARG A 145 0.99 3.20 7.88
N THR A 146 -0.12 3.32 7.15
CA THR A 146 -0.42 2.46 6.01
C THR A 146 -0.08 3.22 4.73
N ARG A 147 0.94 2.76 4.00
CA ARG A 147 1.39 3.38 2.76
C ARG A 147 0.58 2.82 1.59
N THR A 148 0.20 3.70 0.67
CA THR A 148 -0.63 3.33 -0.49
C THR A 148 0.08 3.65 -1.80
N ALA A 149 -0.17 2.83 -2.83
CA ALA A 149 0.19 3.08 -4.21
C ALA A 149 -1.12 3.22 -5.01
N ASP A 150 -1.34 4.36 -5.65
CA ASP A 150 -2.61 4.69 -6.34
C ASP A 150 -3.84 4.48 -5.43
N GLY A 151 -3.71 4.84 -4.14
CA GLY A 151 -4.76 4.70 -3.13
C GLY A 151 -4.91 3.29 -2.53
N ARG A 152 -4.25 2.27 -3.06
CA ARG A 152 -4.28 0.90 -2.52
C ARG A 152 -3.23 0.73 -1.42
N PRO A 153 -3.57 0.16 -0.25
CA PRO A 153 -2.60 -0.23 0.77
C PRO A 153 -1.58 -1.24 0.23
N VAL A 154 -0.29 -0.99 0.45
CA VAL A 154 0.80 -1.86 -0.02
C VAL A 154 1.86 -2.13 1.03
N VAL A 155 2.04 -1.21 2.01
CA VAL A 155 2.96 -1.38 3.14
C VAL A 155 2.32 -0.88 4.41
N LEU A 156 2.44 -1.65 5.48
CA LEU A 156 2.22 -1.18 6.84
C LEU A 156 3.60 -0.91 7.45
N SER A 157 3.88 0.36 7.77
CA SER A 157 5.16 0.77 8.37
C SER A 157 4.98 1.26 9.79
N ARG A 158 5.98 0.97 10.61
CA ARG A 158 6.25 1.59 11.91
C ARG A 158 7.67 2.12 11.87
N ASP A 159 7.80 3.43 11.98
CA ASP A 159 9.05 4.16 11.99
C ASP A 159 9.28 4.74 13.39
N ILE A 160 10.47 4.54 13.95
CA ILE A 160 10.81 4.91 15.33
C ILE A 160 12.14 5.66 15.32
N PHE A 161 12.14 6.86 15.88
CA PHE A 161 13.36 7.65 16.01
C PHE A 161 13.44 8.36 17.37
N PRO A 162 14.64 8.62 17.89
CA PRO A 162 14.83 9.26 19.18
C PRO A 162 14.22 10.66 19.22
N LEU A 163 13.39 10.97 20.23
CA LEU A 163 12.73 12.26 20.37
C LEU A 163 13.73 13.42 20.42
N ARG A 164 14.94 13.23 20.99
CA ARG A 164 15.99 14.26 21.01
C ARG A 164 16.39 14.76 19.63
N LEU A 165 16.17 14.01 18.56
CA LEU A 165 16.44 14.42 17.19
C LEU A 165 15.45 15.50 16.73
N ALA A 166 14.23 15.52 17.26
CA ALA A 166 13.24 16.57 16.98
C ALA A 166 13.59 17.93 17.62
N ARG A 167 14.63 18.01 18.47
CA ARG A 167 15.14 19.24 19.10
C ARG A 167 14.06 20.08 19.79
N GLY A 168 12.97 19.46 20.26
CA GLY A 168 11.83 20.12 20.89
C GLY A 168 10.80 20.72 19.91
N ASP A 169 10.97 20.48 18.62
CA ASP A 169 9.96 20.85 17.61
C ASP A 169 8.92 19.73 17.47
N GLU A 170 7.83 19.88 18.23
CA GLU A 170 6.70 18.94 18.15
C GLU A 170 5.87 19.12 16.87
N SER A 171 6.04 20.23 16.13
CA SER A 171 5.29 20.48 14.89
C SER A 171 5.64 19.49 13.78
N ILE A 172 6.80 18.85 13.88
CA ILE A 172 7.18 17.75 12.97
C ILE A 172 6.13 16.62 12.95
N MET A 173 5.48 16.36 14.10
CA MET A 173 4.46 15.31 14.23
C MET A 173 3.29 15.52 13.26
N GLU A 174 2.94 16.78 12.95
CA GLU A 174 1.85 17.13 12.03
C GLU A 174 2.21 16.92 10.56
N ARG A 175 3.51 16.82 10.24
CA ARG A 175 4.00 16.65 8.87
C ARG A 175 4.35 15.22 8.52
N LEU A 176 4.68 14.40 9.52
CA LEU A 176 5.13 13.01 9.34
C LEU A 176 4.09 12.12 8.64
N ASP A 177 2.81 12.46 8.65
CA ASP A 177 1.76 11.72 7.96
C ASP A 177 1.75 11.96 6.44
N ARG A 178 2.36 13.06 5.96
CA ARG A 178 2.24 13.57 4.58
C ARG A 178 3.51 13.39 3.75
N VAL A 179 4.67 13.31 4.38
CA VAL A 179 5.96 13.26 3.70
C VAL A 179 6.66 11.91 3.87
N SER A 180 7.72 11.67 3.11
CA SER A 180 8.63 10.56 3.34
C SER A 180 9.31 10.72 4.71
N ILE A 181 9.56 9.61 5.43
CA ILE A 181 10.33 9.69 6.68
C ILE A 181 11.75 10.23 6.42
N TYR A 182 12.34 9.90 5.27
CA TYR A 182 13.67 10.40 4.89
C TYR A 182 13.64 11.89 4.55
N GLU A 183 12.61 12.36 3.82
CA GLU A 183 12.39 13.81 3.59
C GLU A 183 12.24 14.57 4.92
N ALA A 184 11.47 14.03 5.88
CA ALA A 184 11.30 14.65 7.18
C ALA A 184 12.62 14.68 8.00
N LEU A 185 13.40 13.59 7.97
CA LEU A 185 14.71 13.54 8.64
C LEU A 185 15.68 14.57 8.05
N GLU A 186 15.74 14.69 6.73
CA GLU A 186 16.66 15.59 6.04
C GLU A 186 16.21 17.04 6.13
N ASP A 187 14.98 17.36 5.69
CA ASP A 187 14.52 18.75 5.55
C ASP A 187 14.16 19.39 6.89
N ASP A 188 13.55 18.64 7.82
CA ASP A 188 13.08 19.19 9.08
C ASP A 188 14.13 19.06 10.20
N LEU A 189 14.84 17.93 10.24
CA LEU A 189 15.79 17.64 11.32
C LEU A 189 17.27 17.80 10.93
N GLY A 190 17.56 17.99 9.64
CA GLY A 190 18.92 18.11 9.12
C GLY A 190 19.74 16.81 9.28
N ILE A 191 19.05 15.66 9.29
CA ILE A 191 19.66 14.34 9.46
C ILE A 191 19.68 13.64 8.12
N ILE A 192 20.89 13.42 7.60
CA ILE A 192 21.11 12.70 6.34
C ILE A 192 21.42 11.24 6.66
N VAL A 193 20.54 10.33 6.24
CA VAL A 193 20.79 8.90 6.33
C VAL A 193 21.90 8.52 5.33
N HIS A 194 22.96 7.92 5.85
CA HIS A 194 24.11 7.51 5.05
C HIS A 194 24.01 6.05 4.59
N HIS A 195 23.57 5.14 5.48
CA HIS A 195 23.35 3.72 5.18
C HIS A 195 22.35 3.11 6.14
N GLY A 196 21.76 1.99 5.74
CA GLY A 196 20.87 1.19 6.56
C GLY A 196 21.32 -0.27 6.63
N PHE A 197 21.06 -0.91 7.76
CA PHE A 197 21.19 -2.36 7.91
C PHE A 197 19.79 -2.97 8.01
N ALA A 198 19.41 -3.77 7.01
CA ALA A 198 18.09 -4.37 6.90
C ALA A 198 18.14 -5.88 6.99
N THR A 199 17.12 -6.46 7.64
CA THR A 199 16.83 -7.90 7.62
C THR A 199 15.49 -8.16 6.98
N PHE A 200 15.39 -9.24 6.22
CA PHE A 200 14.22 -9.60 5.43
C PHE A 200 13.68 -10.96 5.88
N GLN A 201 12.40 -11.05 6.21
CA GLN A 201 11.76 -12.28 6.65
C GLN A 201 10.41 -12.47 5.95
N PRO A 202 10.14 -13.64 5.34
CA PRO A 202 8.81 -13.96 4.87
C PRO A 202 7.87 -14.11 6.08
N THR A 203 6.67 -13.54 5.99
CA THR A 203 5.65 -13.64 7.02
C THR A 203 4.26 -13.70 6.42
N GLN A 204 3.25 -13.83 7.25
CA GLN A 204 1.84 -13.80 6.86
C GLN A 204 1.10 -12.73 7.63
N ALA A 205 0.11 -12.11 6.98
CA ALA A 205 -0.74 -11.13 7.60
C ALA A 205 -1.55 -11.74 8.75
N ASP A 206 -1.32 -11.27 9.97
CA ASP A 206 -2.19 -11.51 11.11
C ASP A 206 -3.47 -10.66 11.01
N GLY A 207 -4.32 -10.69 12.03
CA GLY A 207 -5.58 -9.95 12.00
C GLY A 207 -5.40 -8.42 11.96
N HIS A 208 -4.36 -7.89 12.59
CA HIS A 208 -4.07 -6.45 12.60
C HIS A 208 -3.52 -6.00 11.25
N VAL A 209 -2.47 -6.66 10.78
CA VAL A 209 -1.81 -6.35 9.50
C VAL A 209 -2.79 -6.53 8.33
N ALA A 210 -3.58 -7.62 8.34
CA ALA A 210 -4.59 -7.91 7.33
C ALA A 210 -5.63 -6.78 7.23
N SER A 211 -6.14 -6.31 8.37
CA SER A 211 -7.10 -5.20 8.43
C SER A 211 -6.50 -3.87 7.94
N ARG A 212 -5.24 -3.59 8.28
CA ARG A 212 -4.56 -2.35 7.87
C ARG A 212 -4.21 -2.33 6.38
N LEU A 213 -3.89 -3.48 5.80
CA LEU A 213 -3.55 -3.63 4.38
C LEU A 213 -4.76 -3.96 3.49
N ASP A 214 -5.95 -4.13 4.07
CA ASP A 214 -7.17 -4.53 3.37
C ASP A 214 -6.98 -5.83 2.55
N VAL A 215 -6.48 -6.86 3.22
CA VAL A 215 -6.21 -8.18 2.62
C VAL A 215 -6.70 -9.31 3.54
N PRO A 216 -6.92 -10.53 3.01
CA PRO A 216 -7.23 -11.70 3.82
C PRO A 216 -6.12 -12.01 4.85
N ARG A 217 -6.49 -12.59 6.00
CA ARG A 217 -5.52 -13.19 6.93
C ARG A 217 -4.75 -14.28 6.23
N GLY A 218 -3.46 -14.39 6.53
CA GLY A 218 -2.57 -15.36 5.91
C GLY A 218 -1.99 -14.91 4.56
N THR A 219 -2.35 -13.71 4.05
CA THR A 219 -1.71 -13.13 2.87
C THR A 219 -0.20 -13.05 3.07
N LEU A 220 0.57 -13.47 2.05
CA LEU A 220 2.03 -13.47 2.12
C LEU A 220 2.59 -12.05 2.10
N LEU A 221 3.52 -11.80 3.00
CA LEU A 221 4.20 -10.53 3.20
C LEU A 221 5.71 -10.76 3.23
N LEU A 222 6.46 -9.71 2.89
CA LEU A 222 7.86 -9.58 3.27
C LEU A 222 7.94 -8.60 4.43
N TYR A 223 8.41 -9.06 5.58
CA TYR A 223 8.71 -8.21 6.72
C TYR A 223 10.14 -7.72 6.61
N ILE A 224 10.32 -6.42 6.63
CA ILE A 224 11.62 -5.74 6.62
C ILE A 224 11.78 -5.05 7.96
N ARG A 225 12.92 -5.31 8.61
CA ARG A 225 13.34 -4.63 9.83
C ARG A 225 14.68 -3.97 9.55
N GLN A 226 14.75 -2.64 9.70
CA GLN A 226 15.91 -1.85 9.34
C GLN A 226 16.31 -0.89 10.45
N VAL A 227 17.61 -0.62 10.55
CA VAL A 227 18.17 0.51 11.29
C VAL A 227 18.96 1.36 10.33
N ASP A 228 18.72 2.66 10.35
CA ASP A 228 19.40 3.65 9.53
C ASP A 228 20.38 4.46 10.35
N TYR A 229 21.51 4.77 9.75
CA TYR A 229 22.63 5.44 10.35
C TYR A 229 23.06 6.68 9.56
N GLU A 230 23.43 7.73 10.24
CA GLU A 230 24.13 8.86 9.65
C GLU A 230 25.62 8.55 9.42
N ALA A 231 26.33 9.45 8.76
CA ALA A 231 27.76 9.26 8.42
C ALA A 231 28.68 9.09 9.64
N SER A 232 28.28 9.60 10.81
CA SER A 232 28.99 9.41 12.07
C SER A 232 28.88 7.99 12.63
N GLY A 233 27.99 7.15 12.09
CA GLY A 233 27.66 5.83 12.59
C GLY A 233 26.57 5.83 13.67
N ARG A 234 25.96 6.99 14.00
CA ARG A 234 24.88 7.06 14.96
C ARG A 234 23.58 6.52 14.35
N ALA A 235 22.88 5.63 15.06
CA ALA A 235 21.56 5.18 14.70
C ALA A 235 20.53 6.30 14.83
N VAL A 236 19.75 6.53 13.79
CA VAL A 236 18.79 7.65 13.71
C VAL A 236 17.36 7.22 13.46
N LEU A 237 17.14 6.03 12.88
CA LEU A 237 15.81 5.51 12.58
C LEU A 237 15.79 3.99 12.71
N SER A 238 14.75 3.44 13.32
CA SER A 238 14.41 2.02 13.31
C SER A 238 13.08 1.86 12.61
N SER A 239 13.03 1.01 11.57
CA SER A 239 11.82 0.78 10.79
C SER A 239 11.41 -0.69 10.80
N HIS A 240 10.08 -0.89 10.88
CA HIS A 240 9.42 -2.19 10.78
C HIS A 240 8.36 -2.10 9.69
N GLU A 241 8.54 -2.82 8.61
CA GLU A 241 7.68 -2.70 7.44
C GLU A 241 7.14 -4.06 6.98
N HIS A 242 5.82 -4.13 6.79
CA HIS A 242 5.16 -5.30 6.21
C HIS A 242 4.75 -4.97 4.78
N HIS A 243 5.49 -5.50 3.82
CA HIS A 243 5.25 -5.29 2.39
C HIS A 243 4.38 -6.41 1.82
N LEU A 244 3.35 -6.06 1.03
CA LEU A 244 2.61 -7.06 0.26
C LEU A 244 3.53 -7.73 -0.76
N ALA A 245 3.75 -9.05 -0.63
CA ALA A 245 4.66 -9.80 -1.52
C ALA A 245 4.27 -9.72 -3.00
N GLU A 246 2.98 -9.59 -3.29
CA GLU A 246 2.49 -9.45 -4.67
C GLU A 246 2.71 -8.05 -5.26
N ALA A 247 2.87 -7.02 -4.40
CA ALA A 247 2.99 -5.64 -4.84
C ALA A 247 4.43 -5.23 -5.14
N PHE A 248 5.43 -5.95 -4.62
CA PHE A 248 6.84 -5.60 -4.76
C PHE A 248 7.66 -6.70 -5.43
N GLU A 249 8.65 -6.31 -6.21
CA GLU A 249 9.74 -7.13 -6.69
C GLU A 249 11.04 -6.63 -6.06
N PHE A 250 11.56 -7.39 -5.09
CA PHE A 250 12.81 -7.07 -4.43
C PHE A 250 13.97 -7.65 -5.21
N SER A 251 14.93 -6.82 -5.59
CA SER A 251 16.10 -7.22 -6.36
C SER A 251 17.40 -6.78 -5.70
N VAL A 252 18.47 -7.54 -5.91
CA VAL A 252 19.82 -7.21 -5.47
C VAL A 252 20.83 -7.68 -6.51
N VAL A 253 21.82 -6.87 -6.80
CA VAL A 253 22.92 -7.28 -7.68
C VAL A 253 23.92 -8.12 -6.90
N ARG A 254 23.92 -9.43 -7.13
CA ARG A 254 24.90 -10.34 -6.53
C ARG A 254 26.13 -10.43 -7.41
N ARG A 255 27.28 -10.04 -6.89
CA ARG A 255 28.55 -10.20 -7.59
C ARG A 255 29.08 -11.61 -7.36
N GLY A 256 29.65 -12.22 -8.39
CA GLY A 256 30.30 -13.52 -8.29
C GLY A 256 31.52 -13.47 -7.35
N PRO A 257 31.95 -14.63 -6.82
CA PRO A 257 33.02 -14.69 -5.82
C PRO A 257 34.41 -14.19 -6.33
N GLY A 258 34.49 -13.81 -7.59
CA GLY A 258 35.77 -13.46 -8.22
C GLY A 258 36.75 -14.67 -8.23
N ARG A 259 37.55 -14.84 -9.25
CA ARG A 259 38.71 -15.74 -9.12
C ARG A 259 39.73 -15.00 -8.25
N ARG A 260 40.03 -15.54 -7.07
CA ARG A 260 41.28 -15.15 -6.37
C ARG A 260 42.41 -15.65 -7.26
N TYR A 261 43.04 -14.76 -8.01
CA TYR A 261 44.33 -15.06 -8.59
C TYR A 261 45.30 -15.14 -7.43
N SER A 262 45.77 -16.35 -7.14
CA SER A 262 46.93 -16.65 -6.29
C SER A 262 48.17 -16.14 -6.96
#